data_159b82a7855a2de3577b1569c2cbe733
#
_entry.id   159b82a7855a2de3577b1569c2cbe733
#
_cell.length_a   1.000
_cell.length_b   1.000
_cell.length_c   1.000
_cell.angle_alpha   90.00
_cell.angle_beta   90.00
_cell.angle_gamma   90.00
#
_symmetry.space_group_name_H-M   'P 1'
#
loop_
_entity.id
_entity.type
_entity.pdbx_description
1 polymer ?
#
loop_
_entity_poly.entity_id
_entity_poly.type
_entity_poly.pdbx_seq_one_letter_code
_entity_poly.pdbx_strand_id
1 'polypeptide(L)'
;MSLSRRYGIINVAYHGSFHDGKELYTMSNVKRKDSKNRNLRNGESQRKDGRYVYKYTDIYGKPQFIYSWKLVPTDKTPAGKRDDISLREKETQIKKDLNDGIDTAGGKMTVCQLCDKKNSQRKNIKRATEKGRQY
;
A
#
# COMPACT_ATOMS: atom_id res chain seq x y z
N MET A 1 12.71 28.45 -35.18
CA MET A 1 14.07 28.00 -34.95
C MET A 1 14.29 27.43 -33.56
N SER A 2 14.41 28.29 -32.62
CA SER A 2 14.65 27.86 -31.23
C SER A 2 13.59 26.92 -30.68
N LEU A 3 12.40 26.98 -31.15
CA LEU A 3 11.31 26.07 -30.73
C LEU A 3 11.59 24.63 -31.08
N SER A 4 12.02 24.37 -32.30
CA SER A 4 12.31 23.01 -32.73
C SER A 4 13.46 22.41 -31.93
N ARG A 5 14.42 23.20 -31.55
CA ARG A 5 15.51 22.72 -30.72
C ARG A 5 15.02 22.28 -29.34
N ARG A 6 14.16 23.04 -28.77
CA ARG A 6 13.57 22.66 -27.46
C ARG A 6 12.78 21.36 -27.57
N TYR A 7 12.01 21.25 -28.60
CA TYR A 7 11.27 20.01 -28.84
C TYR A 7 12.17 18.85 -29.16
N GLY A 8 13.23 19.15 -29.94
CA GLY A 8 14.22 18.14 -30.24
C GLY A 8 14.88 17.55 -29.02
N ILE A 9 15.21 18.36 -28.04
CA ILE A 9 15.81 17.90 -26.79
C ILE A 9 14.85 16.95 -26.07
N ILE A 10 13.60 17.32 -25.97
CA ILE A 10 12.59 16.49 -25.34
C ILE A 10 12.40 15.19 -26.11
N ASN A 11 12.37 15.27 -27.41
CA ASN A 11 12.16 14.10 -28.26
C ASN A 11 13.33 13.13 -28.21
N VAL A 12 14.53 13.63 -28.13
CA VAL A 12 15.71 12.77 -28.01
C VAL A 12 15.62 11.87 -26.78
N ALA A 13 15.07 12.35 -25.72
CA ALA A 13 14.86 11.53 -24.53
C ALA A 13 13.96 10.32 -24.78
N TYR A 14 13.12 10.40 -25.79
CA TYR A 14 12.21 9.29 -26.12
C TYR A 14 12.79 8.35 -27.16
N HIS A 15 13.62 8.82 -28.04
CA HIS A 15 14.03 8.05 -29.21
C HIS A 15 14.83 6.81 -28.89
N GLY A 16 15.55 6.82 -27.80
CA GLY A 16 16.33 5.66 -27.41
C GLY A 16 15.56 4.50 -26.83
N SER A 17 14.29 4.68 -26.60
CA SER A 17 13.52 3.73 -25.80
C SER A 17 12.60 2.84 -26.60
N PHE A 18 12.56 2.96 -27.90
CA PHE A 18 11.69 2.13 -28.72
C PHE A 18 12.43 0.91 -29.22
N HIS A 19 12.28 -0.13 -28.48
CA HIS A 19 12.70 -1.45 -28.94
C HIS A 19 11.54 -2.39 -28.74
N ASP A 20 11.19 -3.12 -29.76
CA ASP A 20 10.21 -4.18 -29.73
C ASP A 20 8.79 -3.77 -29.36
N GLY A 21 8.44 -2.51 -29.59
CA GLY A 21 7.12 -2.03 -29.22
C GLY A 21 6.84 -2.08 -27.73
N LYS A 22 7.79 -2.49 -26.95
CA LYS A 22 7.72 -2.40 -25.50
C LYS A 22 8.27 -1.07 -25.09
N GLU A 23 7.38 -0.19 -24.87
CA GLU A 23 7.75 0.99 -24.16
C GLU A 23 8.28 0.61 -22.81
N LEU A 24 9.57 0.63 -22.71
CA LEU A 24 10.15 0.78 -21.42
C LEU A 24 9.78 2.17 -20.96
N TYR A 25 8.62 2.26 -20.36
CA TYR A 25 8.37 3.42 -19.55
C TYR A 25 9.36 3.44 -18.42
N THR A 26 10.48 3.94 -18.68
CA THR A 26 11.15 4.69 -17.68
C THR A 26 10.29 5.91 -17.45
N MET A 27 9.15 5.69 -16.87
CA MET A 27 8.46 6.76 -16.19
C MET A 27 9.54 7.44 -15.38
N SER A 28 9.89 8.62 -15.82
CA SER A 28 10.79 9.47 -15.06
C SER A 28 10.47 9.22 -13.59
N ASN A 29 11.44 8.90 -12.80
CA ASN A 29 11.33 8.71 -11.37
C ASN A 29 10.95 10.03 -10.70
N VAL A 30 9.89 10.66 -11.19
CA VAL A 30 9.34 11.85 -10.55
C VAL A 30 8.75 11.39 -9.24
N LYS A 31 9.53 11.53 -8.21
CA LYS A 31 9.09 11.24 -6.86
C LYS A 31 7.90 12.13 -6.54
N ARG A 32 6.77 11.52 -6.24
CA ARG A 32 5.59 12.25 -5.81
C ARG A 32 5.91 12.97 -4.51
N LYS A 33 5.44 14.21 -4.42
CA LYS A 33 5.64 15.03 -3.24
C LYS A 33 4.31 15.35 -2.57
N ASP A 34 4.37 15.57 -1.28
CA ASP A 34 3.23 16.05 -0.50
C ASP A 34 3.13 17.59 -0.53
N SER A 35 2.11 18.13 0.14
CA SER A 35 1.90 19.57 0.27
C SER A 35 3.03 20.33 0.98
N LYS A 36 3.86 19.60 1.72
CA LYS A 36 5.06 20.12 2.41
C LYS A 36 6.35 19.87 1.61
N ASN A 37 6.21 19.52 0.33
CA ASN A 37 7.33 19.26 -0.58
C ASN A 37 8.23 18.08 -0.18
N ARG A 38 7.72 17.14 0.61
CA ARG A 38 8.44 15.93 1.02
C ARG A 38 8.19 14.80 0.01
N ASN A 39 9.18 13.98 -0.22
CA ASN A 39 9.05 12.82 -1.10
C ASN A 39 8.17 11.74 -0.48
N LEU A 40 7.16 11.33 -1.21
CA LEU A 40 6.30 10.19 -0.86
C LEU A 40 6.94 8.89 -1.34
N ARG A 41 6.80 7.85 -0.54
CA ARG A 41 7.27 6.50 -0.85
C ARG A 41 6.26 5.76 -1.74
N ASN A 42 6.66 4.59 -2.22
CA ASN A 42 5.74 3.72 -2.95
C ASN A 42 4.56 3.32 -2.07
N GLY A 43 3.36 3.45 -2.60
CA GLY A 43 2.13 3.21 -1.86
C GLY A 43 1.61 4.42 -1.08
N GLU A 44 2.47 5.37 -0.74
CA GLU A 44 2.06 6.61 -0.07
C GLU A 44 1.44 7.60 -1.07
N SER A 45 0.40 8.28 -0.66
CA SER A 45 -0.20 9.40 -1.38
C SER A 45 -0.86 10.38 -0.40
N GLN A 46 -1.08 11.59 -0.85
CA GLN A 46 -1.82 12.59 -0.08
C GLN A 46 -3.11 12.92 -0.80
N ARG A 47 -4.21 12.93 -0.06
CA ARG A 47 -5.53 13.30 -0.57
C ARG A 47 -5.70 14.82 -0.54
N LYS A 48 -6.69 15.30 -1.28
CA LYS A 48 -7.06 16.72 -1.31
C LYS A 48 -7.48 17.27 0.05
N ASP A 49 -8.01 16.40 0.91
CA ASP A 49 -8.41 16.76 2.29
C ASP A 49 -7.24 16.86 3.27
N GLY A 50 -6.01 16.62 2.80
CA GLY A 50 -4.79 16.67 3.60
C GLY A 50 -4.41 15.35 4.26
N ARG A 51 -5.27 14.34 4.24
CA ARG A 51 -4.93 13.03 4.79
C ARG A 51 -3.92 12.31 3.91
N TYR A 52 -3.04 11.60 4.55
CA TYR A 52 -2.13 10.67 3.90
C TYR A 52 -2.76 9.29 3.82
N VAL A 53 -2.49 8.60 2.73
CA VAL A 53 -3.00 7.26 2.45
C VAL A 53 -1.83 6.37 2.10
N TYR A 54 -1.80 5.19 2.67
CA TYR A 54 -0.89 4.12 2.27
C TYR A 54 -1.70 2.95 1.72
N LYS A 55 -1.40 2.56 0.49
CA LYS A 55 -1.96 1.40 -0.18
C LYS A 55 -1.00 0.24 -0.06
N TYR A 56 -1.48 -0.88 0.41
CA TYR A 56 -0.72 -2.13 0.46
C TYR A 56 -1.58 -3.30 0.03
N THR A 57 -0.96 -4.43 -0.19
CA THR A 57 -1.63 -5.68 -0.52
C THR A 57 -1.54 -6.61 0.67
N ASP A 58 -2.67 -7.16 1.09
CA ASP A 58 -2.71 -8.10 2.19
C ASP A 58 -2.20 -9.49 1.78
N ILE A 59 -2.17 -10.42 2.74
CA ILE A 59 -1.71 -11.79 2.51
C ILE A 59 -2.57 -12.57 1.50
N TYR A 60 -3.76 -12.07 1.19
CA TYR A 60 -4.68 -12.68 0.21
C TYR A 60 -4.60 -12.03 -1.16
N GLY A 61 -3.70 -11.08 -1.36
CA GLY A 61 -3.57 -10.34 -2.60
C GLY A 61 -4.59 -9.21 -2.78
N LYS A 62 -5.34 -8.87 -1.74
CA LYS A 62 -6.33 -7.79 -1.81
C LYS A 62 -5.71 -6.44 -1.45
N PRO A 63 -6.03 -5.38 -2.20
CA PRO A 63 -5.56 -4.05 -1.87
C PRO A 63 -6.25 -3.53 -0.61
N GLN A 64 -5.47 -3.03 0.32
CA GLN A 64 -5.91 -2.40 1.54
C GLN A 64 -5.40 -0.97 1.61
N PHE A 65 -6.12 -0.13 2.33
CA PHE A 65 -5.79 1.28 2.48
C PHE A 65 -5.82 1.67 3.94
N ILE A 66 -4.80 2.38 4.37
CA ILE A 66 -4.78 3.00 5.68
C ILE A 66 -4.60 4.50 5.55
N TYR A 67 -5.10 5.21 6.52
CA TYR A 67 -5.16 6.66 6.53
C TYR A 67 -4.50 7.21 7.78
N SER A 68 -3.87 8.37 7.66
CA SER A 68 -3.42 9.16 8.80
C SER A 68 -3.38 10.64 8.45
N TRP A 69 -3.52 11.49 9.45
CA TRP A 69 -3.33 12.94 9.31
C TRP A 69 -1.87 13.35 9.34
N LYS A 70 -1.00 12.43 9.79
CA LYS A 70 0.44 12.65 9.90
C LYS A 70 1.18 11.71 8.95
N LEU A 71 2.18 12.23 8.26
CA LEU A 71 3.09 11.39 7.48
C LEU A 71 4.19 10.80 8.37
N VAL A 72 4.76 11.65 9.22
CA VAL A 72 5.83 11.30 10.16
C VAL A 72 5.43 11.65 11.58
N PRO A 73 6.07 11.04 12.61
CA PRO A 73 5.71 11.30 14.01
C PRO A 73 5.82 12.76 14.45
N THR A 74 6.71 13.50 13.81
CA THR A 74 6.94 14.93 14.10
C THR A 74 5.88 15.86 13.54
N ASP A 75 4.99 15.35 12.68
CA ASP A 75 3.90 16.14 12.13
C ASP A 75 2.85 16.45 13.21
N LYS A 76 2.27 17.63 13.13
CA LYS A 76 1.16 18.01 13.99
C LYS A 76 -0.16 17.59 13.34
N THR A 77 -1.08 17.11 14.16
CA THR A 77 -2.44 16.86 13.72
C THR A 77 -3.15 18.17 13.42
N PRO A 78 -3.86 18.28 12.29
CA PRO A 78 -4.66 19.46 12.00
C PRO A 78 -5.70 19.75 13.08
N ALA A 79 -5.98 21.03 13.32
CA ALA A 79 -6.96 21.43 14.30
C ALA A 79 -8.33 20.77 14.07
N GLY A 80 -8.96 20.33 15.12
CA GLY A 80 -10.26 19.66 15.06
C GLY A 80 -10.22 18.21 14.58
N LYS A 81 -9.05 17.64 14.36
CA LYS A 81 -8.90 16.24 13.99
C LYS A 81 -8.36 15.42 15.15
N ARG A 82 -8.80 14.17 15.20
CA ARG A 82 -8.31 13.23 16.21
C ARG A 82 -6.83 12.96 15.96
N ASP A 83 -6.06 12.98 17.03
CA ASP A 83 -4.66 12.58 16.96
C ASP A 83 -4.54 11.10 16.67
N ASP A 84 -3.59 10.76 15.80
CA ASP A 84 -3.38 9.39 15.34
C ASP A 84 -1.89 9.15 15.09
N ILE A 85 -1.54 7.91 15.03
CA ILE A 85 -0.19 7.45 14.70
C ILE A 85 0.15 7.87 13.26
N SER A 86 1.40 8.23 13.02
CA SER A 86 1.85 8.63 11.69
C SER A 86 1.69 7.51 10.66
N LEU A 87 1.52 7.89 9.39
CA LEU A 87 1.35 6.92 8.32
C LEU A 87 2.54 5.96 8.22
N ARG A 88 3.76 6.48 8.37
CA ARG A 88 4.99 5.68 8.27
C ARG A 88 5.18 4.70 9.41
N GLU A 89 4.71 5.03 10.58
CA GLU A 89 4.67 4.06 11.70
C GLU A 89 3.68 2.95 11.42
N LYS A 90 2.48 3.29 10.95
CA LYS A 90 1.49 2.29 10.50
C LYS A 90 2.03 1.41 9.38
N GLU A 91 2.70 2.01 8.40
CA GLU A 91 3.34 1.29 7.31
C GLU A 91 4.36 0.28 7.82
N THR A 92 5.22 0.68 8.75
CA THR A 92 6.24 -0.18 9.34
C THR A 92 5.59 -1.35 10.09
N GLN A 93 4.56 -1.07 10.88
CA GLN A 93 3.83 -2.10 11.61
C GLN A 93 3.18 -3.11 10.66
N ILE A 94 2.49 -2.62 9.62
CA ILE A 94 1.84 -3.49 8.62
C ILE A 94 2.86 -4.34 7.87
N LYS A 95 3.98 -3.78 7.48
CA LYS A 95 5.04 -4.55 6.80
C LYS A 95 5.58 -5.66 7.70
N LYS A 96 5.74 -5.38 8.98
CA LYS A 96 6.13 -6.39 9.95
C LYS A 96 5.07 -7.48 10.07
N ASP A 97 3.82 -7.10 10.25
CA ASP A 97 2.71 -8.04 10.38
C ASP A 97 2.57 -8.93 9.13
N LEU A 98 2.69 -8.34 7.93
CA LEU A 98 2.66 -9.09 6.68
C LEU A 98 3.84 -10.06 6.55
N ASN A 99 5.03 -9.63 6.97
CA ASN A 99 6.22 -10.47 6.95
C ASN A 99 6.09 -11.64 7.94
N ASP A 100 5.45 -11.42 9.07
CA ASP A 100 5.16 -12.44 10.07
C ASP A 100 3.93 -13.29 9.69
N GLY A 101 3.31 -13.04 8.54
CA GLY A 101 2.14 -13.75 8.05
C GLY A 101 0.84 -13.44 8.83
N ILE A 102 0.82 -12.32 9.52
CA ILE A 102 -0.34 -11.89 10.30
C ILE A 102 -1.37 -11.23 9.37
N ASP A 103 -2.62 -11.67 9.50
CA ASP A 103 -3.73 -11.08 8.75
C ASP A 103 -4.11 -9.71 9.34
N THR A 104 -3.62 -8.67 8.74
CA THR A 104 -3.89 -7.29 9.16
C THR A 104 -5.35 -6.86 8.96
N ALA A 105 -6.07 -7.56 8.09
CA ALA A 105 -7.49 -7.30 7.84
C ALA A 105 -8.42 -8.08 8.78
N GLY A 106 -7.87 -9.01 9.55
CA GLY A 106 -8.63 -9.92 10.39
C GLY A 106 -9.24 -9.32 11.66
N GLY A 107 -8.93 -8.08 11.98
CA GLY A 107 -9.39 -7.45 13.24
C GLY A 107 -10.91 -7.29 13.40
N LYS A 108 -11.68 -7.51 12.34
CA LYS A 108 -13.15 -7.46 12.38
C LYS A 108 -13.78 -8.86 12.36
N MET A 109 -12.96 -9.87 12.38
CA MET A 109 -13.42 -11.26 12.29
C MET A 109 -13.91 -11.73 13.64
N THR A 110 -15.08 -12.35 13.68
CA THR A 110 -15.57 -12.99 14.90
C THR A 110 -14.78 -14.26 15.20
N VAL A 111 -14.85 -14.71 16.46
CA VAL A 111 -14.17 -15.96 16.88
C VAL A 111 -14.63 -17.14 16.04
N CYS A 112 -15.93 -17.23 15.74
CA CYS A 112 -16.46 -18.30 14.88
C CYS A 112 -15.88 -18.26 13.47
N GLN A 113 -15.86 -17.09 12.86
CA GLN A 113 -15.25 -16.91 11.53
C GLN A 113 -13.76 -17.25 11.52
N LEU A 114 -13.05 -16.91 12.57
CA LEU A 114 -11.64 -17.27 12.71
C LEU A 114 -11.46 -18.78 12.83
N CYS A 115 -12.30 -19.47 13.61
CA CYS A 115 -12.29 -20.91 13.74
C CYS A 115 -12.59 -21.61 12.41
N ASP A 116 -13.59 -21.14 11.66
CA ASP A 116 -13.95 -21.69 10.35
C ASP A 116 -12.82 -21.53 9.35
N LYS A 117 -12.20 -20.35 9.34
CA LYS A 117 -11.04 -20.06 8.49
C LYS A 117 -9.88 -20.98 8.83
N LYS A 118 -9.55 -21.16 10.10
CA LYS A 118 -8.51 -22.08 10.56
C LYS A 118 -8.82 -23.52 10.18
N ASN A 119 -10.05 -23.94 10.35
CA ASN A 119 -10.47 -25.31 10.01
C ASN A 119 -10.40 -25.58 8.50
N SER A 120 -10.81 -24.62 7.69
CA SER A 120 -10.73 -24.76 6.22
C SER A 120 -9.30 -24.79 5.68
N GLN A 121 -8.36 -24.18 6.40
CA GLN A 121 -6.94 -24.21 6.03
C GLN A 121 -6.22 -25.49 6.43
N ARG A 122 -6.81 -26.29 7.30
CA ARG A 122 -6.21 -27.55 7.71
C ARG A 122 -6.37 -28.60 6.62
N LYS A 123 -5.24 -29.09 6.15
CA LYS A 123 -5.17 -30.23 5.23
C LYS A 123 -4.89 -31.47 6.04
N ASN A 124 -5.36 -32.61 5.55
CA ASN A 124 -5.10 -33.92 6.15
C ASN A 124 -5.74 -34.16 7.53
N ILE A 125 -6.92 -33.65 7.75
CA ILE A 125 -7.69 -33.96 8.94
C ILE A 125 -8.38 -35.30 8.75
N LYS A 126 -8.24 -36.23 9.71
CA LYS A 126 -8.98 -37.49 9.70
C LYS A 126 -10.48 -37.21 9.79
N ARG A 127 -11.30 -37.95 9.03
CA ARG A 127 -12.76 -37.77 8.98
C ARG A 127 -13.43 -37.72 10.36
N ALA A 128 -12.97 -38.56 11.29
CA ALA A 128 -13.52 -38.55 12.67
C ALA A 128 -13.28 -37.26 13.39
N THR A 129 -12.13 -36.65 13.22
CA THR A 129 -11.80 -35.35 13.84
C THR A 129 -12.57 -34.20 13.19
N GLU A 130 -12.83 -34.29 11.90
CA GLU A 130 -13.61 -33.27 11.19
C GLU A 130 -15.07 -33.28 11.65
N LYS A 131 -15.69 -34.45 11.76
CA LYS A 131 -17.05 -34.57 12.30
C LYS A 131 -17.18 -34.04 13.74
N GLY A 132 -16.21 -34.30 14.58
CA GLY A 132 -16.20 -33.80 15.95
C GLY A 132 -16.12 -32.28 16.09
N ARG A 133 -15.75 -31.57 15.04
CA ARG A 133 -15.65 -30.10 15.02
C ARG A 133 -16.88 -29.39 14.47
N GLN A 134 -17.82 -30.11 13.92
CA GLN A 134 -19.06 -29.54 13.38
C GLN A 134 -20.16 -29.32 14.43
N TYR A 135 -19.89 -29.65 15.67
CA TYR A 135 -20.82 -29.46 16.79
C TYR A 135 -20.63 -28.10 17.44
#